data_5afc5bc874cfa202bd73544797eb006b
#
_entry.id   5afc5bc874cfa202bd73544797eb006b
#
_cell.length_a   1.000
_cell.length_b   1.000
_cell.length_c   1.000
_cell.angle_alpha   90.00
_cell.angle_beta   90.00
_cell.angle_gamma   90.00
#
_symmetry.space_group_name_H-M   'P 1'
#
loop_
_entity.id
_entity.type
_entity.pdbx_description
1 polymer ?
#
loop_
_entity_poly.entity_id
_entity_poly.type
_entity_poly.pdbx_seq_one_letter_code
_entity_poly.pdbx_strand_id
1 'polypeptide(L)'
;MASLLGVLSGRFMGSGVQVTVAGSPLADVGGAVLVESIAGVFLVARTSASAFSAVDAVCSHQSCTITGTDGDTYVCPCHGSRYNRSGQVVHGPAMASLRRFSTTVADGVVTIAL
;
A
#
# COMPACT_ATOMS: atom_id res chain seq x y z
N MET A 1 -9.14 -14.81 7.47
CA MET A 1 -8.04 -15.43 6.70
C MET A 1 -7.47 -14.39 5.74
N ALA A 2 -6.17 -14.28 5.70
CA ALA A 2 -5.53 -13.29 4.84
C ALA A 2 -5.61 -13.72 3.37
N SER A 3 -5.82 -12.74 2.49
CA SER A 3 -5.82 -12.91 1.04
C SER A 3 -4.60 -12.21 0.47
N LEU A 4 -4.21 -12.54 -0.75
CA LEU A 4 -3.14 -11.84 -1.44
C LEU A 4 -3.67 -10.53 -2.03
N LEU A 5 -2.86 -9.48 -1.91
CA LEU A 5 -3.13 -8.22 -2.60
C LEU A 5 -2.92 -8.39 -4.11
N GLY A 6 -3.75 -7.73 -4.91
CA GLY A 6 -3.46 -7.56 -6.33
C GLY A 6 -2.21 -6.70 -6.50
N VAL A 7 -1.48 -6.94 -7.58
CA VAL A 7 -0.23 -6.23 -7.87
C VAL A 7 -0.43 -5.34 -9.09
N LEU A 8 -0.09 -4.07 -8.95
CA LEU A 8 -0.12 -3.09 -10.04
C LEU A 8 1.29 -2.58 -10.29
N SER A 9 1.58 -2.24 -11.55
CA SER A 9 2.81 -1.55 -11.91
C SER A 9 2.64 -0.06 -11.69
N GLY A 10 3.57 0.54 -10.95
CA GLY A 10 3.64 1.97 -10.78
C GLY A 10 4.62 2.59 -11.77
N ARG A 11 4.30 3.78 -12.30
CA ARG A 11 5.14 4.51 -13.22
C ARG A 11 5.95 5.54 -12.46
N PHE A 12 7.27 5.38 -12.46
CA PHE A 12 8.18 6.34 -11.83
C PHE A 12 8.30 7.59 -12.70
N MET A 13 8.02 8.76 -12.10
CA MET A 13 8.01 10.05 -12.79
C MET A 13 8.92 11.06 -12.05
N GLY A 14 10.16 10.69 -11.81
CA GLY A 14 11.13 11.57 -11.18
C GLY A 14 10.92 11.80 -9.69
N SER A 15 9.88 12.52 -9.30
CA SER A 15 9.58 12.81 -7.89
C SER A 15 8.41 12.00 -7.33
N GLY A 16 7.81 11.12 -8.13
CA GLY A 16 6.65 10.36 -7.69
C GLY A 16 6.42 9.09 -8.48
N VAL A 17 5.52 8.26 -7.97
CA VAL A 17 5.07 7.03 -8.64
C VAL A 17 3.59 7.16 -8.91
N GLN A 18 3.20 6.98 -10.17
CA GLN A 18 1.81 7.11 -10.62
C GLN A 18 1.16 5.74 -10.77
N VAL A 19 -0.09 5.63 -10.31
CA VAL A 19 -0.89 4.41 -10.39
C VAL A 19 -2.27 4.77 -10.91
N THR A 20 -2.73 4.04 -11.94
CA THR A 20 -4.07 4.23 -12.50
C THR A 20 -5.11 3.55 -11.63
N VAL A 21 -6.18 4.26 -11.30
CA VAL A 21 -7.26 3.77 -10.42
C VAL A 21 -8.21 2.84 -11.18
N ALA A 22 -8.62 3.23 -12.39
CA ALA A 22 -9.63 2.49 -13.16
C ALA A 22 -9.19 1.07 -13.48
N GLY A 23 -10.10 0.12 -13.39
CA GLY A 23 -9.82 -1.29 -13.68
C GLY A 23 -9.02 -2.01 -12.61
N SER A 24 -8.82 -1.40 -11.46
CA SER A 24 -8.10 -1.98 -10.32
C SER A 24 -8.95 -1.98 -9.06
N PRO A 25 -8.51 -2.68 -7.99
CA PRO A 25 -9.21 -2.63 -6.71
C PRO A 25 -9.31 -1.20 -6.12
N LEU A 26 -8.45 -0.27 -6.56
CA LEU A 26 -8.51 1.12 -6.10
C LEU A 26 -9.73 1.88 -6.67
N ALA A 27 -10.47 1.29 -7.60
CA ALA A 27 -11.71 1.89 -8.08
C ALA A 27 -12.80 1.94 -7.01
N ASP A 28 -12.71 1.09 -6.00
CA ASP A 28 -13.67 1.01 -4.90
C ASP A 28 -13.06 1.48 -3.58
N VAL A 29 -13.86 2.17 -2.77
CA VAL A 29 -13.47 2.51 -1.40
C VAL A 29 -13.24 1.24 -0.62
N GLY A 30 -12.11 1.18 0.09
CA GLY A 30 -11.69 -0.02 0.81
C GLY A 30 -10.77 -0.92 0.00
N GLY A 31 -10.62 -0.68 -1.30
CA GLY A 31 -9.68 -1.43 -2.13
C GLY A 31 -8.23 -1.13 -1.76
N ALA A 32 -7.37 -2.12 -1.90
CA ALA A 32 -5.94 -2.00 -1.61
C ALA A 32 -5.14 -2.85 -2.59
N VAL A 33 -3.94 -2.39 -2.92
CA VAL A 33 -3.05 -3.06 -3.88
C VAL A 33 -1.60 -2.93 -3.45
N LEU A 34 -0.77 -3.84 -3.95
CA LEU A 34 0.68 -3.73 -3.90
C LEU A 34 1.14 -3.09 -5.22
N VAL A 35 1.88 -2.00 -5.13
CA VAL A 35 2.40 -1.29 -6.29
C VAL A 35 3.89 -1.55 -6.42
N GLU A 36 4.31 -2.09 -7.56
CA GLU A 36 5.72 -2.32 -7.87
C GLU A 36 6.20 -1.27 -8.87
N SER A 37 7.34 -0.67 -8.58
CA SER A 37 7.97 0.31 -9.46
C SER A 37 9.49 0.21 -9.36
N ILE A 38 10.19 0.88 -10.27
CA ILE A 38 11.65 0.95 -10.20
C ILE A 38 12.14 1.78 -9.01
N ALA A 39 11.25 2.59 -8.41
CA ALA A 39 11.56 3.39 -7.22
C ALA A 39 11.28 2.64 -5.92
N GLY A 40 10.69 1.44 -5.97
CA GLY A 40 10.37 0.64 -4.80
C GLY A 40 8.97 0.03 -4.87
N VAL A 41 8.58 -0.59 -3.77
CA VAL A 41 7.27 -1.25 -3.63
C VAL A 41 6.46 -0.52 -2.56
N PHE A 42 5.18 -0.33 -2.85
CA PHE A 42 4.28 0.46 -1.99
C PHE A 42 2.96 -0.27 -1.80
N LEU A 43 2.35 -0.06 -0.64
CA LEU A 43 0.97 -0.48 -0.38
C LEU A 43 0.08 0.74 -0.54
N VAL A 44 -0.92 0.66 -1.39
CA VAL A 44 -1.84 1.77 -1.65
C VAL A 44 -3.26 1.31 -1.38
N ALA A 45 -4.01 2.12 -0.66
CA ALA A 45 -5.41 1.84 -0.35
C ALA A 45 -6.25 3.09 -0.59
N ARG A 46 -7.47 2.89 -1.06
CA ARG A 46 -8.46 3.96 -1.14
C ARG A 46 -9.24 3.99 0.17
N THR A 47 -8.98 4.99 1.00
CA THR A 47 -9.54 5.07 2.35
C THR A 47 -10.89 5.78 2.40
N SER A 48 -11.18 6.60 1.40
CA SER A 48 -12.49 7.23 1.20
C SER A 48 -12.67 7.54 -0.28
N ALA A 49 -13.81 8.13 -0.65
CA ALA A 49 -14.09 8.44 -2.06
C ALA A 49 -12.99 9.29 -2.71
N SER A 50 -12.34 10.18 -1.93
CA SER A 50 -11.32 11.10 -2.46
C SER A 50 -9.96 10.96 -1.81
N ALA A 51 -9.76 9.98 -0.90
CA ALA A 51 -8.52 9.85 -0.15
C ALA A 51 -7.86 8.49 -0.39
N PHE A 52 -6.53 8.53 -0.52
CA PHE A 52 -5.69 7.34 -0.68
C PHE A 52 -4.58 7.37 0.36
N SER A 53 -4.15 6.20 0.80
CA SER A 53 -3.03 6.03 1.71
C SER A 53 -1.95 5.22 1.01
N ALA A 54 -0.71 5.69 1.06
CA ALA A 54 0.44 4.99 0.51
C ALA A 54 1.49 4.81 1.59
N VAL A 55 1.96 3.58 1.74
CA VAL A 55 2.99 3.22 2.71
C VAL A 55 4.02 2.30 2.06
N ASP A 56 5.22 2.24 2.65
CA ASP A 56 6.25 1.30 2.22
C ASP A 56 5.75 -0.14 2.40
N ALA A 57 5.98 -0.98 1.40
CA ALA A 57 5.56 -2.38 1.44
C ALA A 57 6.57 -3.31 2.14
N VAL A 58 7.69 -2.79 2.62
CA VAL A 58 8.68 -3.60 3.33
C VAL A 58 8.32 -3.67 4.81
N CYS A 59 8.18 -4.91 5.32
CA CYS A 59 7.84 -5.13 6.72
C CYS A 59 8.90 -4.53 7.65
N SER A 60 8.45 -3.75 8.65
CA SER A 60 9.35 -3.11 9.60
C SER A 60 10.01 -4.09 10.57
N HIS A 61 9.47 -5.30 10.72
CA HIS A 61 10.06 -6.36 11.53
C HIS A 61 11.23 -7.05 10.80
N GLN A 62 11.01 -7.39 9.53
CA GLN A 62 12.02 -7.99 8.65
C GLN A 62 11.83 -7.46 7.25
N SER A 63 12.85 -7.61 6.39
CA SER A 63 12.82 -7.09 5.03
C SER A 63 11.92 -7.89 4.08
N CYS A 64 10.83 -8.47 4.58
CA CYS A 64 9.84 -9.16 3.74
C CYS A 64 8.90 -8.15 3.10
N THR A 65 8.54 -8.38 1.86
CA THR A 65 7.49 -7.60 1.21
C THR A 65 6.14 -8.00 1.78
N ILE A 66 5.34 -7.02 2.16
CA ILE A 66 3.98 -7.23 2.64
C ILE A 66 3.09 -7.50 1.43
N THR A 67 2.49 -8.68 1.39
CA THR A 67 1.70 -9.14 0.24
C THR A 67 0.28 -9.52 0.60
N GLY A 68 -0.06 -9.54 1.89
CA GLY A 68 -1.34 -10.01 2.38
C GLY A 68 -2.26 -8.87 2.82
N THR A 69 -3.55 -9.16 2.79
CA THR A 69 -4.59 -8.27 3.30
C THR A 69 -5.65 -9.10 4.02
N ASP A 70 -6.21 -8.53 5.09
CA ASP A 70 -7.29 -9.15 5.84
C ASP A 70 -8.18 -8.03 6.39
N GLY A 71 -9.39 -7.92 5.85
CA GLY A 71 -10.26 -6.78 6.16
C GLY A 71 -9.60 -5.47 5.76
N ASP A 72 -9.40 -4.58 6.72
CA ASP A 72 -8.76 -3.28 6.53
C ASP A 72 -7.30 -3.26 6.99
N THR A 73 -6.66 -4.44 7.14
CA THR A 73 -5.27 -4.55 7.55
C THR A 73 -4.40 -5.12 6.43
N TYR A 74 -3.12 -4.74 6.46
CA TYR A 74 -2.08 -5.39 5.68
C TYR A 74 -1.41 -6.46 6.54
N VAL A 75 -1.06 -7.60 5.93
CA VAL A 75 -0.47 -8.74 6.63
C VAL A 75 0.89 -9.08 6.02
N CYS A 76 1.93 -9.09 6.85
CA CYS A 76 3.25 -9.56 6.45
C CYS A 76 3.28 -11.10 6.50
N PRO A 77 3.65 -11.78 5.41
CA PRO A 77 3.60 -13.26 5.36
C PRO A 77 4.69 -13.94 6.18
N CYS A 78 5.77 -13.22 6.54
CA CYS A 78 6.92 -13.85 7.18
C CYS A 78 6.61 -14.28 8.62
N HIS A 79 6.05 -13.37 9.43
CA HIS A 79 5.74 -13.66 10.84
C HIS A 79 4.36 -13.15 11.28
N GLY A 80 3.52 -12.75 10.33
CA GLY A 80 2.15 -12.37 10.62
C GLY A 80 1.94 -10.98 11.21
N SER A 81 2.95 -10.10 11.14
CA SER A 81 2.76 -8.70 11.55
C SER A 81 1.62 -8.07 10.76
N ARG A 82 0.80 -7.26 11.43
CA ARG A 82 -0.34 -6.60 10.82
C ARG A 82 -0.24 -5.10 10.99
N TYR A 83 -0.68 -4.40 9.95
CA TYR A 83 -0.66 -2.93 9.90
C TYR A 83 -2.01 -2.45 9.40
N ASN A 84 -2.46 -1.30 9.89
CA ASN A 84 -3.66 -0.67 9.32
C ASN A 84 -3.33 0.01 7.99
N ARG A 85 -4.32 0.61 7.33
CA ARG A 85 -4.11 1.24 6.02
C ARG A 85 -3.21 2.48 6.08
N SER A 86 -3.01 3.05 7.27
CA SER A 86 -2.05 4.13 7.49
C SER A 86 -0.64 3.64 7.81
N GLY A 87 -0.42 2.33 7.85
CA GLY A 87 0.89 1.75 8.12
C GLY A 87 1.23 1.61 9.60
N GLN A 88 0.30 1.90 10.51
CA GLN A 88 0.52 1.71 11.94
C GLN A 88 0.43 0.24 12.31
N VAL A 89 1.32 -0.22 13.20
CA VAL A 89 1.30 -1.60 13.68
C VAL A 89 0.04 -1.84 14.48
N VAL A 90 -0.70 -2.91 14.15
CA VAL A 90 -1.88 -3.36 14.89
C VAL A 90 -1.60 -4.67 15.61
N HIS A 91 -0.64 -5.45 15.11
CA HIS A 91 -0.27 -6.73 15.71
C HIS A 91 1.20 -7.04 15.39
N GLY A 92 1.97 -7.38 16.43
CA GLY A 92 3.38 -7.73 16.28
C GLY A 92 3.59 -9.03 15.53
N PRO A 93 4.86 -9.42 15.32
CA PRO A 93 6.07 -8.98 16.04
C PRO A 93 6.67 -7.62 15.62
N ALA A 94 6.20 -7.00 14.52
CA ALA A 94 6.70 -5.68 14.16
C ALA A 94 6.41 -4.66 15.28
N MET A 95 7.35 -3.74 15.51
CA MET A 95 7.25 -2.73 16.56
C MET A 95 7.26 -1.31 16.02
N ALA A 96 7.51 -1.12 14.74
CA ALA A 96 7.58 0.19 14.11
C ALA A 96 6.57 0.29 12.97
N SER A 97 5.97 1.46 12.83
CA SER A 97 5.05 1.75 11.71
C SER A 97 5.78 1.75 10.37
N LEU A 98 5.06 1.46 9.30
CA LEU A 98 5.57 1.58 7.94
C LEU A 98 5.72 3.06 7.59
N ARG A 99 6.71 3.38 6.76
CA ARG A 99 6.89 4.74 6.26
C ARG A 99 5.71 5.13 5.39
N ARG A 100 5.16 6.32 5.64
CA ARG A 100 4.05 6.88 4.87
C ARG A 100 4.55 7.83 3.81
N PHE A 101 3.81 7.90 2.71
CA PHE A 101 4.06 8.82 1.61
C PHE A 101 2.79 9.62 1.35
N SER A 102 2.96 10.91 1.03
CA SER A 102 1.84 11.74 0.61
C SER A 102 1.31 11.28 -0.75
N THR A 103 0.03 11.42 -0.96
CA THR A 103 -0.61 11.09 -2.23
C THR A 103 -1.41 12.26 -2.76
N THR A 104 -1.49 12.36 -4.07
CA THR A 104 -2.42 13.24 -4.76
C THR A 104 -3.17 12.42 -5.78
N VAL A 105 -4.40 12.82 -6.10
CA VAL A 105 -5.19 12.16 -7.14
C VAL A 105 -5.72 13.20 -8.12
N ALA A 106 -5.56 12.93 -9.41
CA ALA A 106 -6.05 13.77 -10.48
C ALA A 106 -6.31 12.91 -11.70
N ASP A 107 -7.45 13.11 -12.35
CA ASP A 107 -7.81 12.42 -13.59
C ASP A 107 -7.71 10.89 -13.48
N GLY A 108 -8.09 10.34 -12.35
CA GLY A 108 -8.06 8.90 -12.11
C GLY A 108 -6.67 8.31 -11.90
N VAL A 109 -5.67 9.14 -11.62
CA VAL A 109 -4.30 8.72 -11.34
C VAL A 109 -3.90 9.17 -9.95
N VAL A 110 -3.44 8.21 -9.14
CA VAL A 110 -2.85 8.48 -7.82
C VAL A 110 -1.35 8.67 -8.01
N THR A 111 -0.80 9.74 -7.47
CA THR A 111 0.64 9.97 -7.44
C THR A 111 1.15 9.83 -6.01
N ILE A 112 2.09 8.93 -5.82
CA ILE A 112 2.79 8.72 -4.54
C ILE A 112 4.01 9.63 -4.55
N ALA A 113 4.07 10.60 -3.64
CA ALA A 113 5.20 11.53 -3.56
C ALA A 113 6.39 10.85 -2.88
N LEU A 114 7.54 10.92 -3.51
CA LEU A 114 8.77 10.33 -2.98
C LEU A 114 9.65 11.35 -2.28
#